data_996f60a8e27b2efb2bfd1d1e2be0be69
#
_entry.id   996f60a8e27b2efb2bfd1d1e2be0be69
#
_cell.length_a   1.000
_cell.length_b   1.000
_cell.length_c   1.000
_cell.angle_alpha   90.00
_cell.angle_beta   90.00
_cell.angle_gamma   90.00
#
_symmetry.space_group_name_H-M   'P 1'
#
loop_
_entity.id
_entity.type
_entity.pdbx_description
1 polymer ?
#
loop_
_entity_poly.entity_id
_entity_poly.type
_entity_poly.pdbx_seq_one_letter_code
_entity_poly.pdbx_strand_id
1 'polypeptide(L)'
;YLPSGCADVITCNPPYMIAQHGKQNPIDYKAIARHEVLCNLDDIVRNASGLLKPSGLFYMIHRPFRLAEIFVTLSKYHLEPKRMRLVQPFIDKEPNMVLIKERKNANFFRYYLX
;
A
#
# COMPACT_ATOMS: atom_id res chain seq x y z
N TYR A 1 -16.97 3.60 -10.20
CA TYR A 1 -17.47 2.79 -9.11
C TYR A 1 -17.47 1.31 -9.46
N LEU A 2 -16.82 0.52 -8.64
CA LEU A 2 -16.64 -0.90 -8.90
C LEU A 2 -17.27 -1.74 -7.80
N PRO A 3 -17.86 -2.87 -8.15
CA PRO A 3 -18.43 -3.72 -7.13
C PRO A 3 -17.35 -4.39 -6.27
N SER A 4 -17.73 -4.71 -5.07
CA SER A 4 -16.86 -5.38 -4.13
C SER A 4 -16.47 -6.75 -4.70
N GLY A 5 -15.21 -7.11 -4.50
CA GLY A 5 -14.75 -8.43 -4.90
C GLY A 5 -14.69 -8.66 -6.40
N CYS A 6 -14.49 -7.59 -7.18
CA CYS A 6 -14.51 -7.73 -8.63
C CYS A 6 -13.13 -7.82 -9.26
N ALA A 7 -12.08 -7.49 -8.53
CA ALA A 7 -10.76 -7.37 -9.13
C ALA A 7 -9.88 -8.57 -8.86
N ASP A 8 -9.17 -9.00 -9.88
CA ASP A 8 -8.16 -10.05 -9.73
C ASP A 8 -6.84 -9.49 -9.28
N VAL A 9 -6.48 -8.32 -9.78
CA VAL A 9 -5.19 -7.70 -9.51
C VAL A 9 -5.38 -6.21 -9.38
N ILE A 10 -4.76 -5.63 -8.36
CA ILE A 10 -4.74 -4.19 -8.17
C ILE A 10 -3.29 -3.75 -7.99
N THR A 11 -2.92 -2.67 -8.63
CA THR A 11 -1.61 -2.08 -8.42
C THR A 11 -1.77 -0.68 -7.88
N CYS A 12 -0.81 -0.25 -7.09
CA CYS A 12 -0.89 1.04 -6.44
C CYS A 12 0.47 1.66 -6.27
N ASN A 13 0.54 2.94 -6.59
CA ASN A 13 1.73 3.74 -6.37
C ASN A 13 1.30 4.99 -5.63
N PRO A 14 1.08 4.90 -4.32
CA PRO A 14 0.49 6.04 -3.61
C PRO A 14 1.42 7.24 -3.54
N PRO A 15 0.87 8.42 -3.40
CA PRO A 15 1.69 9.62 -3.23
C PRO A 15 2.24 9.64 -1.81
N TYR A 16 3.53 9.43 -1.68
CA TYR A 16 4.14 9.28 -0.37
C TYR A 16 5.19 10.32 -0.04
N MET A 17 5.40 11.27 -0.90
CA MET A 17 6.43 12.26 -0.64
C MET A 17 5.86 13.63 -0.41
N ILE A 18 4.60 13.68 -0.19
CA ILE A 18 3.90 14.95 -0.08
C ILE A 18 4.38 15.75 1.10
N ALA A 19 4.54 15.12 2.22
CA ALA A 19 4.91 15.83 3.43
C ALA A 19 6.24 16.55 3.29
N GLN A 20 7.10 16.04 2.44
CA GLN A 20 8.41 16.61 2.30
C GLN A 20 8.42 17.89 1.50
N HIS A 21 7.41 18.09 0.72
CA HIS A 21 7.34 19.25 -0.16
C HIS A 21 6.44 20.33 0.34
N GLY A 22 5.74 20.07 1.42
CA GLY A 22 4.72 21.00 1.87
C GLY A 22 5.23 22.34 2.26
N LYS A 23 6.44 22.41 2.76
CA LYS A 23 6.94 23.67 3.25
C LYS A 23 7.39 24.61 2.16
N GLN A 24 7.44 24.16 0.95
CA GLN A 24 7.90 25.02 -0.13
C GLN A 24 6.80 25.89 -0.68
N ASN A 25 5.58 25.45 -0.59
CA ASN A 25 4.47 26.21 -1.13
C ASN A 25 3.25 25.91 -0.27
N PRO A 26 2.88 26.85 0.60
CA PRO A 26 1.79 26.59 1.52
C PRO A 26 0.47 26.28 0.83
N ILE A 27 0.19 26.91 -0.28
CA ILE A 27 -1.06 26.64 -0.98
C ILE A 27 -1.06 25.22 -1.53
N ASP A 28 0.01 24.86 -2.17
CA ASP A 28 0.12 23.50 -2.70
C ASP A 28 0.14 22.50 -1.57
N TYR A 29 0.81 22.88 -0.48
CA TYR A 29 0.86 21.99 0.65
C TYR A 29 -0.53 21.67 1.19
N LYS A 30 -1.36 22.68 1.30
CA LYS A 30 -2.70 22.45 1.84
C LYS A 30 -3.51 21.54 0.92
N ALA A 31 -3.42 21.76 -0.37
CA ALA A 31 -4.14 20.93 -1.31
C ALA A 31 -3.63 19.49 -1.25
N ILE A 32 -2.32 19.36 -1.19
CA ILE A 32 -1.72 18.03 -1.15
C ILE A 32 -2.03 17.33 0.17
N ALA A 33 -1.94 18.07 1.26
CA ALA A 33 -2.23 17.47 2.56
C ALA A 33 -3.66 16.98 2.64
N ARG A 34 -4.57 17.77 2.09
CA ARG A 34 -5.96 17.38 2.09
C ARG A 34 -6.15 16.13 1.25
N HIS A 35 -5.47 16.07 0.13
CA HIS A 35 -5.52 14.91 -0.72
C HIS A 35 -4.96 13.68 0.00
N GLU A 36 -3.86 13.87 0.69
CA GLU A 36 -3.27 12.78 1.43
C GLU A 36 -4.18 12.25 2.51
N VAL A 37 -4.89 13.15 3.18
CA VAL A 37 -5.84 12.74 4.18
C VAL A 37 -6.92 11.86 3.56
N LEU A 38 -7.34 12.22 2.35
CA LEU A 38 -8.37 11.45 1.69
C LEU A 38 -7.86 10.12 1.17
N CYS A 39 -6.57 10.04 0.90
CA CYS A 39 -5.99 8.85 0.30
C CYS A 39 -4.82 8.33 1.11
N ASN A 40 -4.98 8.25 2.42
CA ASN A 40 -3.89 7.73 3.22
C ASN A 40 -3.77 6.23 3.05
N LEU A 41 -2.72 5.69 3.62
CA LEU A 41 -2.41 4.28 3.44
C LEU A 41 -3.55 3.38 3.88
N ASP A 42 -4.15 3.69 5.01
CA ASP A 42 -5.24 2.88 5.50
C ASP A 42 -6.40 2.84 4.51
N ASP A 43 -6.75 4.00 3.95
CA ASP A 43 -7.83 4.07 2.97
C ASP A 43 -7.50 3.27 1.73
N ILE A 44 -6.28 3.39 1.26
CA ILE A 44 -5.87 2.68 0.05
C ILE A 44 -5.96 1.18 0.25
N VAL A 45 -5.41 0.70 1.34
CA VAL A 45 -5.38 -0.73 1.58
C VAL A 45 -6.79 -1.27 1.84
N ARG A 46 -7.59 -0.52 2.60
CA ARG A 46 -8.94 -0.95 2.87
C ARG A 46 -9.75 -1.08 1.57
N ASN A 47 -9.64 -0.08 0.71
CA ASN A 47 -10.37 -0.12 -0.55
C ASN A 47 -9.86 -1.21 -1.46
N ALA A 48 -8.55 -1.41 -1.51
CA ALA A 48 -8.01 -2.48 -2.34
C ALA A 48 -8.51 -3.83 -1.86
N SER A 49 -8.49 -4.03 -0.55
CA SER A 49 -8.97 -5.29 -0.01
C SER A 49 -10.44 -5.53 -0.36
N GLY A 50 -11.24 -4.47 -0.29
CA GLY A 50 -12.65 -4.63 -0.62
C GLY A 50 -12.91 -4.93 -2.08
N LEU A 51 -12.07 -4.42 -2.96
CA LEU A 51 -12.25 -4.64 -4.39
C LEU A 51 -11.71 -5.98 -4.86
N LEU A 52 -10.74 -6.54 -4.15
CA LEU A 52 -10.10 -7.77 -4.59
C LEU A 52 -10.98 -8.99 -4.36
N LYS A 53 -10.94 -9.89 -5.30
CA LYS A 53 -11.51 -11.21 -5.08
C LYS A 53 -10.71 -11.95 -4.02
N PRO A 54 -11.30 -12.95 -3.39
CA PRO A 54 -10.49 -13.83 -2.54
C PRO A 54 -9.33 -14.39 -3.35
N SER A 55 -8.14 -14.38 -2.76
CA SER A 55 -6.90 -14.78 -3.41
C SER A 55 -6.43 -13.81 -4.49
N GLY A 56 -7.05 -12.66 -4.60
CA GLY A 56 -6.58 -11.65 -5.53
C GLY A 56 -5.24 -11.06 -5.11
N LEU A 57 -4.54 -10.46 -6.05
CA LEU A 57 -3.21 -9.93 -5.83
C LEU A 57 -3.20 -8.41 -5.78
N PHE A 58 -2.43 -7.88 -4.85
CA PHE A 58 -2.24 -6.45 -4.71
C PHE A 58 -0.75 -6.17 -4.80
N TYR A 59 -0.36 -5.24 -5.63
CA TYR A 59 1.04 -4.85 -5.77
C TYR A 59 1.18 -3.39 -5.37
N MET A 60 2.12 -3.10 -4.50
CA MET A 60 2.31 -1.75 -4.01
C MET A 60 3.76 -1.34 -4.13
N ILE A 61 3.99 -0.09 -4.51
CA ILE A 61 5.30 0.54 -4.47
C ILE A 61 5.25 1.59 -3.38
N HIS A 62 6.26 1.62 -2.51
CA HIS A 62 6.25 2.60 -1.44
C HIS A 62 7.68 2.86 -0.99
N ARG A 63 7.80 3.69 0.04
CA ARG A 63 9.10 3.99 0.63
C ARG A 63 9.42 2.99 1.73
N PRO A 64 10.67 2.55 1.83
CA PRO A 64 11.00 1.52 2.83
C PRO A 64 10.81 1.99 4.27
N PHE A 65 10.95 3.28 4.55
CA PHE A 65 10.82 3.70 5.93
C PHE A 65 9.39 3.56 6.45
N ARG A 66 8.44 3.30 5.56
CA ARG A 66 7.07 3.07 5.98
C ARG A 66 6.72 1.59 6.09
N LEU A 67 7.71 0.71 6.01
CA LEU A 67 7.43 -0.73 5.97
C LEU A 67 6.65 -1.24 7.17
N ALA A 68 7.00 -0.79 8.37
CA ALA A 68 6.28 -1.28 9.53
C ALA A 68 4.80 -0.90 9.46
N GLU A 69 4.53 0.34 9.10
CA GLU A 69 3.16 0.78 8.97
C GLU A 69 2.43 0.04 7.86
N ILE A 70 3.13 -0.19 6.76
CA ILE A 70 2.55 -0.90 5.63
C ILE A 70 2.13 -2.31 6.06
N PHE A 71 3.02 -3.04 6.73
CA PHE A 71 2.70 -4.40 7.10
C PHE A 71 1.56 -4.47 8.11
N VAL A 72 1.54 -3.55 9.06
CA VAL A 72 0.43 -3.51 10.00
C VAL A 72 -0.88 -3.26 9.29
N THR A 73 -0.88 -2.32 8.36
CA THR A 73 -2.10 -1.99 7.64
C THR A 73 -2.55 -3.15 6.75
N LEU A 74 -1.61 -3.77 6.06
CA LEU A 74 -1.96 -4.92 5.22
C LEU A 74 -2.59 -6.04 6.04
N SER A 75 -2.00 -6.31 7.20
CA SER A 75 -2.51 -7.34 8.07
C SER A 75 -3.91 -7.02 8.56
N LYS A 76 -4.14 -5.76 8.85
CA LYS A 76 -5.45 -5.31 9.34
C LYS A 76 -6.56 -5.63 8.35
N TYR A 77 -6.26 -5.58 7.07
CA TYR A 77 -7.26 -5.80 6.04
C TYR A 77 -7.08 -7.14 5.33
N HIS A 78 -6.35 -8.05 5.95
CA HIS A 78 -6.23 -9.44 5.49
C HIS A 78 -5.55 -9.55 4.13
N LEU A 79 -4.61 -8.65 3.87
CA LEU A 79 -3.74 -8.76 2.72
C LEU A 79 -2.40 -9.29 3.22
N GLU A 80 -2.02 -10.45 2.74
CA GLU A 80 -0.84 -11.13 3.24
C GLU A 80 0.34 -10.86 2.32
N PRO A 81 1.41 -10.26 2.83
CA PRO A 81 2.60 -10.06 2.00
C PRO A 81 3.20 -11.38 1.60
N LYS A 82 3.49 -11.52 0.31
CA LYS A 82 4.06 -12.76 -0.22
C LYS A 82 5.47 -12.56 -0.72
N ARG A 83 5.80 -11.39 -1.22
CA ARG A 83 7.12 -11.13 -1.76
C ARG A 83 7.43 -9.66 -1.63
N MET A 84 8.68 -9.36 -1.35
CA MET A 84 9.10 -7.98 -1.21
C MET A 84 10.45 -7.82 -1.92
N ARG A 85 10.60 -6.69 -2.60
CA ARG A 85 11.86 -6.36 -3.23
C ARG A 85 12.24 -4.93 -2.89
N LEU A 86 13.46 -4.75 -2.44
CA LEU A 86 13.99 -3.42 -2.18
C LEU A 86 14.78 -2.98 -3.39
N VAL A 87 14.62 -1.73 -3.74
CA VAL A 87 15.28 -1.17 -4.90
C VAL A 87 16.23 -0.07 -4.47
N GLN A 88 17.49 -0.21 -4.87
CA GLN A 88 18.52 0.78 -4.58
C GLN A 88 18.81 1.59 -5.83
N PRO A 89 18.96 2.92 -5.70
CA PRO A 89 19.32 3.70 -6.89
C PRO A 89 20.75 3.43 -7.32
N PHE A 90 21.62 3.17 -6.36
CA PHE A 90 23.02 2.87 -6.64
C PHE A 90 23.50 1.84 -5.66
N ILE A 91 24.58 1.16 -6.01
CA ILE A 91 25.05 0.05 -5.21
C ILE A 91 25.47 0.47 -3.82
N ASP A 92 25.91 1.72 -3.66
CA ASP A 92 26.36 2.19 -2.35
C ASP A 92 25.33 3.05 -1.64
N LYS A 93 24.09 3.02 -2.10
CA LYS A 93 23.03 3.79 -1.48
C LYS A 93 22.03 2.88 -0.81
N GLU A 94 21.32 3.43 0.14
CA GLU A 94 20.24 2.68 0.77
C GLU A 94 19.09 2.51 -0.20
N PRO A 95 18.30 1.47 -0.03
CA PRO A 95 17.10 1.33 -0.85
C PRO A 95 16.18 2.53 -0.67
N ASN A 96 15.60 2.99 -1.76
CA ASN A 96 14.67 4.10 -1.68
C ASN A 96 13.26 3.70 -2.13
N MET A 97 13.07 2.47 -2.52
CA MET A 97 11.76 1.97 -2.87
C MET A 97 11.60 0.55 -2.42
N VAL A 98 10.38 0.18 -2.13
CA VAL A 98 10.05 -1.21 -1.85
C VAL A 98 8.86 -1.60 -2.72
N LEU A 99 8.96 -2.76 -3.32
CA LEU A 99 7.87 -3.35 -4.09
C LEU A 99 7.33 -4.52 -3.28
N ILE A 100 6.04 -4.54 -3.06
CA ILE A 100 5.43 -5.57 -2.23
C ILE A 100 4.29 -6.21 -3.00
N LYS A 101 4.29 -7.54 -2.99
CA LYS A 101 3.21 -8.31 -3.56
C LYS A 101 2.42 -8.93 -2.41
N GLU A 102 1.14 -8.69 -2.38
CA GLU A 102 0.25 -9.23 -1.36
C GLU A 102 -0.84 -10.04 -1.99
N ARG A 103 -1.35 -11.00 -1.22
CA ARG A 103 -2.48 -11.79 -1.65
C ARG A 103 -3.59 -11.69 -0.63
N LYS A 104 -4.81 -11.43 -1.10
CA LYS A 104 -5.95 -11.38 -0.19
C LYS A 104 -6.28 -12.79 0.28
N ASN A 105 -6.48 -12.94 1.57
CA ASN A 105 -6.80 -14.23 2.14
C ASN A 105 -8.14 -14.71 1.61
N ALA A 106 -8.14 -15.90 1.07
CA ALA A 106 -9.37 -16.47 0.56
C ALA A 106 -10.23 -17.03 1.69
N ASN A 107 -9.57 -17.60 2.67
CA ASN A 107 -10.26 -18.20 3.79
C ASN A 107 -9.48 -17.88 5.04
N PHE A 108 -10.00 -16.96 5.81
CA PHE A 108 -9.31 -16.48 6.99
C PHE A 108 -9.04 -17.59 8.00
N PHE A 109 -9.95 -18.51 8.12
CA PHE A 109 -9.83 -19.56 9.14
C PHE A 109 -8.75 -20.56 8.86
N ARG A 110 -8.28 -20.64 7.65
CA ARG A 110 -7.22 -21.57 7.34
C ARG A 110 -5.96 -21.32 8.15
N TYR A 111 -5.72 -20.08 8.48
CA TYR A 111 -4.51 -19.74 9.20
C TYR A 111 -4.53 -20.19 10.62
N TYR A 112 -5.70 -20.41 11.16
CA TYR A 112 -5.81 -20.86 12.53
C TYR A 112 -5.93 -22.35 12.61
N LEU A 113 -6.24 -23.01 11.55
CA LEU A 113 -6.34 -24.45 11.53
C LEU A 113 -5.08 -25.13 11.11
N UNK A 114 -4.61 -24.31 10.51
CA UNK A 114 -3.53 -24.87 10.00
C UNK A 114 -2.59 -25.37 10.50
#